data_c4e3a299517a2995c62ef74891bb43a0
#
_entry.id   c4e3a299517a2995c62ef74891bb43a0
#
_cell.length_a   1.000
_cell.length_b   1.000
_cell.length_c   1.000
_cell.angle_alpha   90.00
_cell.angle_beta   90.00
_cell.angle_gamma   90.00
#
_symmetry.space_group_name_H-M   'P 1'
#
loop_
_entity.id
_entity.type
_entity.pdbx_description
1 polymer ?
#
loop_
_entity_poly.entity_id
_entity_poly.type
_entity_poly.pdbx_seq_one_letter_code
_entity_poly.pdbx_strand_id
1 'polypeptide(L)'
;MVVFFGDKRTFAVEVGGWVGSALRRIDLWVADQWVTCDDNLAFVSQFRIAVRDTALRLRSGQGSSLPFAGLSPVATHQRLLAGIEQLDDDGELGQRSWFFDRWGPTTDNVLAFIFREGDNAVITLQFWREEHLRTHPEHVGTVLTLEIPVGELAGVLEDLAAVLDREDLPAVS
;
A
#
# COMPACT_ATOMS: atom_id res chain seq x y z
N MET A 1 -21.86 0.97 -8.80
CA MET A 1 -20.95 1.80 -9.61
C MET A 1 -19.53 1.47 -9.23
N VAL A 2 -18.64 1.35 -10.20
CA VAL A 2 -17.21 1.14 -10.00
C VAL A 2 -16.52 2.48 -10.23
N VAL A 3 -15.62 2.88 -9.33
CA VAL A 3 -14.84 4.12 -9.46
C VAL A 3 -13.36 3.74 -9.50
N PHE A 4 -12.63 4.33 -10.44
CA PHE A 4 -11.22 4.05 -10.67
C PHE A 4 -10.37 5.31 -10.49
N PHE A 5 -9.24 5.19 -9.79
CA PHE A 5 -8.27 6.25 -9.56
C PHE A 5 -6.86 5.79 -9.89
N GLY A 6 -6.05 6.68 -10.46
CA GLY A 6 -4.64 6.43 -10.75
C GLY A 6 -4.40 5.67 -12.06
N ASP A 7 -3.24 5.06 -12.17
CA ASP A 7 -2.77 4.26 -13.30
C ASP A 7 -2.21 2.93 -12.79
N LYS A 8 -2.67 1.80 -13.34
CA LYS A 8 -2.20 0.46 -12.92
C LYS A 8 -0.69 0.27 -13.09
N ARG A 9 -0.10 0.93 -14.07
CA ARG A 9 1.36 0.90 -14.29
C ARG A 9 2.16 1.54 -13.16
N THR A 10 1.52 2.42 -12.40
CA THR A 10 2.09 3.05 -11.21
C THR A 10 1.32 2.61 -9.97
N PHE A 11 0.42 3.44 -9.49
CA PHE A 11 -0.46 3.13 -8.37
C PHE A 11 -1.90 3.41 -8.75
N ALA A 12 -2.78 2.43 -8.58
CA ALA A 12 -4.19 2.59 -8.89
C ALA A 12 -5.08 1.89 -7.87
N VAL A 13 -6.30 2.40 -7.76
CA VAL A 13 -7.36 1.84 -6.93
C VAL A 13 -8.66 1.77 -7.71
N GLU A 14 -9.30 0.62 -7.65
CA GLU A 14 -10.65 0.40 -8.15
C GLU A 14 -11.58 0.14 -6.96
N VAL A 15 -12.60 0.97 -6.81
CA VAL A 15 -13.59 0.88 -5.73
C VAL A 15 -14.85 0.26 -6.30
N GLY A 16 -15.15 -0.96 -5.89
CA GLY A 16 -16.32 -1.73 -6.34
C GLY A 16 -17.53 -1.57 -5.43
N GLY A 17 -18.44 -2.54 -5.49
CA GLY A 17 -19.68 -2.55 -4.73
C GLY A 17 -19.49 -2.89 -3.25
N TRP A 18 -20.53 -2.57 -2.47
CA TRP A 18 -20.65 -2.98 -1.08
C TRP A 18 -20.95 -4.47 -0.97
N VAL A 19 -20.40 -5.10 0.07
CA VAL A 19 -20.71 -6.47 0.48
C VAL A 19 -21.21 -6.41 1.93
N GLY A 20 -22.51 -6.49 2.10
CA GLY A 20 -23.13 -6.18 3.40
C GLY A 20 -23.04 -4.68 3.72
N SER A 21 -23.03 -4.34 5.01
CA SER A 21 -23.10 -2.96 5.51
C SER A 21 -21.75 -2.33 5.84
N ALA A 22 -20.66 -3.11 5.89
CA ALA A 22 -19.37 -2.65 6.39
C ALA A 22 -18.18 -2.95 5.47
N LEU A 23 -18.34 -3.86 4.52
CA LEU A 23 -17.28 -4.29 3.62
C LEU A 23 -17.52 -3.73 2.23
N ARG A 24 -16.43 -3.36 1.57
CA ARG A 24 -16.46 -2.90 0.18
C ARG A 24 -15.32 -3.54 -0.61
N ARG A 25 -15.59 -3.85 -1.87
CA ARG A 25 -14.54 -4.32 -2.77
C ARG A 25 -13.58 -3.19 -3.08
N ILE A 26 -12.29 -3.42 -2.81
CA ILE A 26 -11.19 -2.50 -3.12
C ILE A 26 -10.10 -3.30 -3.83
N ASP A 27 -9.84 -2.97 -5.08
CA ASP A 27 -8.74 -3.54 -5.84
C ASP A 27 -7.60 -2.52 -5.93
N LEU A 28 -6.43 -2.91 -5.41
CA LEU A 28 -5.21 -2.11 -5.42
C LEU A 28 -4.22 -2.66 -6.45
N TRP A 29 -3.59 -1.76 -7.17
CA TRP A 29 -2.57 -2.07 -8.16
C TRP A 29 -1.29 -1.28 -7.89
N VAL A 30 -0.16 -1.96 -7.95
CA VAL A 30 1.18 -1.37 -7.83
C VAL A 30 2.05 -1.95 -8.94
N ALA A 31 2.59 -1.11 -9.83
CA ALA A 31 3.48 -1.52 -10.94
C ALA A 31 2.88 -2.68 -11.77
N ASP A 32 1.64 -2.52 -12.22
CA ASP A 32 0.84 -3.52 -12.95
C ASP A 32 0.48 -4.79 -12.13
N GLN A 33 0.89 -4.88 -10.88
CA GLN A 33 0.58 -6.02 -10.04
C GLN A 33 -0.70 -5.78 -9.22
N TRP A 34 -1.66 -6.69 -9.32
CA TRP A 34 -2.86 -6.68 -8.48
C TRP A 34 -2.53 -7.15 -7.06
N VAL A 35 -2.48 -6.20 -6.13
CA VAL A 35 -2.03 -6.43 -4.75
C VAL A 35 -3.08 -7.16 -3.92
N THR A 36 -4.35 -6.77 -4.04
CA THR A 36 -5.46 -7.32 -3.26
C THR A 36 -6.08 -8.59 -3.89
N CYS A 37 -5.30 -9.35 -4.63
CA CYS A 37 -5.78 -10.52 -5.37
C CYS A 37 -6.24 -11.67 -4.47
N ASP A 38 -5.73 -11.77 -3.25
CA ASP A 38 -6.08 -12.83 -2.30
C ASP A 38 -7.29 -12.46 -1.42
N ASP A 39 -7.45 -11.19 -1.10
CA ASP A 39 -8.60 -10.64 -0.38
C ASP A 39 -8.79 -9.17 -0.77
N ASN A 40 -9.91 -8.83 -1.36
CA ASN A 40 -10.24 -7.47 -1.78
C ASN A 40 -11.46 -6.88 -1.06
N LEU A 41 -11.86 -7.46 0.08
CA LEU A 41 -12.97 -6.95 0.89
C LEU A 41 -12.43 -6.11 2.05
N ALA A 42 -12.41 -4.80 1.87
CA ALA A 42 -11.95 -3.85 2.88
C ALA A 42 -13.06 -3.50 3.88
N PHE A 43 -12.74 -3.50 5.17
CA PHE A 43 -13.57 -2.92 6.21
C PHE A 43 -13.47 -1.39 6.14
N VAL A 44 -14.49 -0.74 5.61
CA VAL A 44 -14.44 0.67 5.18
C VAL A 44 -14.02 1.61 6.29
N SER A 45 -14.56 1.45 7.50
CA SER A 45 -14.28 2.36 8.62
C SER A 45 -12.79 2.42 8.99
N GLN A 46 -12.11 1.28 9.00
CA GLN A 46 -10.66 1.21 9.27
C GLN A 46 -9.84 1.65 8.05
N PHE A 47 -10.19 1.12 6.89
CA PHE A 47 -9.44 1.32 5.65
C PHE A 47 -9.35 2.81 5.27
N ARG A 48 -10.48 3.54 5.31
CA ARG A 48 -10.50 4.97 4.97
C ARG A 48 -9.63 5.83 5.89
N ILE A 49 -9.59 5.50 7.21
CA ILE A 49 -8.74 6.23 8.17
C ILE A 49 -7.27 6.01 7.81
N ALA A 50 -6.87 4.77 7.58
CA ALA A 50 -5.49 4.43 7.24
C ALA A 50 -5.04 5.06 5.91
N VAL A 51 -5.90 5.05 4.89
CA VAL A 51 -5.64 5.72 3.59
C VAL A 51 -5.46 7.23 3.79
N ARG A 52 -6.36 7.86 4.55
CA ARG A 52 -6.28 9.30 4.86
C ARG A 52 -4.99 9.64 5.60
N ASP A 53 -4.64 8.88 6.63
CA ASP A 53 -3.42 9.09 7.40
C ASP A 53 -2.16 8.96 6.52
N THR A 54 -2.17 8.00 5.59
CA THR A 54 -1.08 7.82 4.61
C THR A 54 -0.97 9.04 3.69
N ALA A 55 -2.08 9.54 3.15
CA ALA A 55 -2.09 10.74 2.31
C ALA A 55 -1.57 11.98 3.07
N LEU A 56 -2.01 12.18 4.32
CA LEU A 56 -1.53 13.28 5.16
C LEU A 56 -0.03 13.19 5.44
N ARG A 57 0.51 12.02 5.73
CA ARG A 57 1.95 11.82 5.90
C ARG A 57 2.73 12.19 4.64
N LEU A 58 2.26 11.79 3.47
CA LEU A 58 2.86 12.16 2.19
C LEU A 58 2.85 13.67 1.95
N ARG A 59 1.74 14.34 2.22
CA ARG A 59 1.60 15.80 2.05
C ARG A 59 2.45 16.60 3.04
N SER A 60 2.58 16.13 4.28
CA SER A 60 3.37 16.81 5.32
C SER A 60 4.88 16.66 5.15
N GLY A 61 5.33 15.92 4.16
CA GLY A 61 6.75 15.66 3.95
C GLY A 61 7.36 14.68 4.94
N GLN A 62 6.54 14.03 5.76
CA GLN A 62 6.98 12.94 6.62
C GLN A 62 7.31 11.72 5.78
N GLY A 63 8.43 11.11 6.04
CA GLY A 63 8.91 9.93 5.36
C GLY A 63 10.42 9.83 5.47
N SER A 64 10.91 8.60 5.46
CA SER A 64 12.35 8.33 5.46
C SER A 64 12.85 8.24 4.03
N SER A 65 14.03 8.79 3.76
CA SER A 65 14.78 8.47 2.53
C SER A 65 15.22 7.00 2.57
N LEU A 66 15.71 6.49 1.45
CA LEU A 66 16.34 5.16 1.41
C LEU A 66 17.46 5.10 2.46
N PRO A 67 17.36 4.21 3.45
CA PRO A 67 18.19 4.31 4.66
C PRO A 67 19.64 3.84 4.47
N PHE A 68 19.92 3.11 3.38
CA PHE A 68 21.24 2.50 3.16
C PHE A 68 21.88 3.07 1.90
N ALA A 69 22.92 3.88 2.08
CA ALA A 69 23.68 4.46 0.99
C ALA A 69 24.26 3.36 0.07
N GLY A 70 24.06 3.51 -1.24
CA GLY A 70 24.61 2.59 -2.24
C GLY A 70 23.81 1.29 -2.43
N LEU A 71 22.78 1.02 -1.65
CA LEU A 71 21.88 -0.11 -1.87
C LEU A 71 20.75 0.29 -2.83
N SER A 72 20.39 -0.65 -3.73
CA SER A 72 19.19 -0.53 -4.54
C SER A 72 17.92 -0.63 -3.67
N PRO A 73 16.75 -0.18 -4.16
CA PRO A 73 15.49 -0.38 -3.46
C PRO A 73 15.21 -1.86 -3.14
N VAL A 74 15.51 -2.78 -4.05
CA VAL A 74 15.36 -4.23 -3.81
C VAL A 74 16.26 -4.71 -2.67
N ALA A 75 17.55 -4.36 -2.71
CA ALA A 75 18.49 -4.75 -1.65
C ALA A 75 18.12 -4.12 -0.29
N THR A 76 17.63 -2.88 -0.31
CA THR A 76 17.10 -2.19 0.87
C THR A 76 15.92 -2.95 1.46
N HIS A 77 14.94 -3.33 0.63
CA HIS A 77 13.78 -4.12 1.05
C HIS A 77 14.21 -5.42 1.74
N GLN A 78 15.10 -6.17 1.10
CA GLN A 78 15.59 -7.46 1.63
C GLN A 78 16.32 -7.30 2.97
N ARG A 79 17.12 -6.24 3.11
CA ARG A 79 17.83 -5.95 4.35
C ARG A 79 16.88 -5.55 5.50
N LEU A 80 15.89 -4.70 5.22
CA LEU A 80 14.87 -4.31 6.19
C LEU A 80 14.03 -5.51 6.64
N LEU A 81 13.66 -6.38 5.71
CA LEU A 81 12.90 -7.60 6.01
C LEU A 81 13.71 -8.56 6.91
N ALA A 82 14.98 -8.78 6.60
CA ALA A 82 15.87 -9.56 7.44
C ALA A 82 16.00 -8.96 8.84
N GLY A 83 16.09 -7.65 8.96
CA GLY A 83 16.11 -6.93 10.23
C GLY A 83 14.83 -7.12 11.06
N ILE A 84 13.66 -7.11 10.41
CA ILE A 84 12.39 -7.39 11.07
C ILE A 84 12.37 -8.82 11.63
N GLU A 85 12.83 -9.79 10.85
CA GLU A 85 12.91 -11.20 11.28
C GLU A 85 13.89 -11.39 12.45
N GLN A 86 15.01 -10.65 12.47
CA GLN A 86 16.05 -10.71 13.49
C GLN A 86 15.78 -9.80 14.69
N LEU A 87 14.75 -8.93 14.61
CA LEU A 87 14.41 -7.95 15.65
C LEU A 87 15.56 -7.00 15.99
N ASP A 88 16.29 -6.55 14.98
CA ASP A 88 17.40 -5.60 15.12
C ASP A 88 17.03 -4.15 14.72
N ASP A 89 18.00 -3.23 14.74
CA ASP A 89 17.79 -1.82 14.42
C ASP A 89 17.30 -1.60 12.98
N ASP A 90 17.74 -2.43 12.04
CA ASP A 90 17.25 -2.38 10.65
C ASP A 90 15.76 -2.76 10.58
N GLY A 91 15.31 -3.65 11.45
CA GLY A 91 13.90 -4.01 11.59
C GLY A 91 13.04 -2.85 12.10
N GLU A 92 13.54 -2.04 13.02
CA GLU A 92 12.83 -0.82 13.47
C GLU A 92 12.70 0.20 12.34
N LEU A 93 13.73 0.38 11.51
CA LEU A 93 13.67 1.22 10.31
C LEU A 93 12.62 0.70 9.34
N GLY A 94 12.54 -0.61 9.12
CA GLY A 94 11.54 -1.25 8.29
C GLY A 94 10.12 -0.96 8.79
N GLN A 95 9.87 -1.15 10.08
CA GLN A 95 8.55 -0.89 10.67
C GLN A 95 8.10 0.57 10.49
N ARG A 96 9.01 1.53 10.59
CA ARG A 96 8.71 2.96 10.35
C ARG A 96 8.44 3.28 8.88
N SER A 97 8.85 2.42 7.98
CA SER A 97 8.73 2.60 6.53
C SER A 97 7.57 1.81 5.92
N TRP A 98 6.71 1.17 6.71
CA TRP A 98 5.54 0.44 6.22
C TRP A 98 4.64 1.35 5.38
N PHE A 99 4.29 0.88 4.18
CA PHE A 99 3.37 1.62 3.32
C PHE A 99 1.90 1.37 3.70
N PHE A 100 1.50 0.12 3.83
CA PHE A 100 0.13 -0.28 4.15
C PHE A 100 -0.13 -0.39 5.67
N ASP A 101 0.43 0.54 6.44
CA ASP A 101 0.24 0.54 7.89
C ASP A 101 -1.23 0.69 8.25
N ARG A 102 -1.78 -0.33 8.94
CA ARG A 102 -3.18 -0.38 9.40
C ARG A 102 -4.24 -0.36 8.29
N TRP A 103 -3.89 -0.68 7.05
CA TRP A 103 -4.87 -0.74 5.96
C TRP A 103 -5.82 -1.95 6.07
N GLY A 104 -5.49 -2.95 6.89
CA GLY A 104 -6.31 -4.12 7.16
C GLY A 104 -6.00 -5.33 6.29
N PRO A 105 -6.88 -6.37 6.34
CA PRO A 105 -6.60 -7.69 5.77
C PRO A 105 -6.34 -7.71 4.27
N THR A 106 -6.88 -6.76 3.52
CA THR A 106 -6.71 -6.70 2.05
C THR A 106 -5.26 -6.55 1.60
N THR A 107 -4.40 -6.01 2.46
CA THR A 107 -2.97 -5.80 2.18
C THR A 107 -2.04 -6.68 3.02
N ASP A 108 -2.60 -7.60 3.82
CA ASP A 108 -1.81 -8.49 4.69
C ASP A 108 -1.04 -9.58 3.94
N ASN A 109 -1.29 -9.76 2.65
CA ASN A 109 -0.58 -10.72 1.78
C ASN A 109 0.74 -10.18 1.23
N VAL A 110 1.03 -8.89 1.45
CA VAL A 110 2.24 -8.22 0.96
C VAL A 110 2.98 -7.53 2.10
N LEU A 111 4.30 -7.42 1.92
CA LEU A 111 5.18 -6.56 2.70
C LEU A 111 5.57 -5.39 1.79
N ALA A 112 5.24 -4.18 2.17
CA ALA A 112 5.50 -2.99 1.37
C ALA A 112 6.13 -1.89 2.20
N PHE A 113 7.24 -1.33 1.71
CA PHE A 113 7.89 -0.17 2.27
C PHE A 113 7.76 1.02 1.33
N ILE A 114 7.76 2.21 1.91
CA ILE A 114 7.77 3.47 1.17
C ILE A 114 8.89 4.37 1.65
N PHE A 115 9.63 4.93 0.72
CA PHE A 115 10.71 5.88 0.96
C PHE A 115 10.47 7.15 0.14
N ARG A 116 10.97 8.27 0.63
CA ARG A 116 10.89 9.54 -0.06
C ARG A 116 12.26 9.92 -0.60
N GLU A 117 12.35 10.07 -1.91
CA GLU A 117 13.54 10.55 -2.62
C GLU A 117 13.20 11.85 -3.38
N GLY A 118 13.48 13.00 -2.76
CA GLY A 118 13.10 14.30 -3.31
C GLY A 118 11.59 14.44 -3.41
N ASP A 119 11.09 14.67 -4.63
CA ASP A 119 9.65 14.78 -4.92
C ASP A 119 8.99 13.45 -5.28
N ASN A 120 9.75 12.37 -5.28
CA ASN A 120 9.26 11.02 -5.59
C ASN A 120 9.14 10.15 -4.34
N ALA A 121 8.18 9.25 -4.37
CA ALA A 121 8.09 8.10 -3.48
C ALA A 121 8.65 6.87 -4.20
N VAL A 122 9.45 6.09 -3.48
CA VAL A 122 9.91 4.78 -3.91
C VAL A 122 9.17 3.74 -3.08
N ILE A 123 8.41 2.88 -3.72
CA ILE A 123 7.66 1.80 -3.09
C ILE A 123 8.33 0.48 -3.44
N THR A 124 8.54 -0.37 -2.45
CA THR A 124 8.97 -1.75 -2.63
C THR A 124 7.92 -2.69 -2.07
N LEU A 125 7.65 -3.79 -2.76
CA LEU A 125 6.56 -4.70 -2.41
C LEU A 125 6.96 -6.14 -2.69
N GLN A 126 6.64 -7.04 -1.75
CA GLN A 126 6.86 -8.48 -1.87
C GLN A 126 5.66 -9.25 -1.33
N PHE A 127 5.15 -10.21 -2.10
CA PHE A 127 4.19 -11.19 -1.59
C PHE A 127 4.91 -12.19 -0.68
N TRP A 128 4.32 -12.53 0.45
CA TRP A 128 4.97 -13.37 1.46
C TRP A 128 4.12 -14.56 1.92
N ARG A 129 2.80 -14.52 1.75
CA ARG A 129 1.92 -15.59 2.22
C ARG A 129 2.15 -16.88 1.43
N GLU A 130 2.33 -17.97 2.14
CA GLU A 130 2.61 -19.29 1.56
C GLU A 130 1.53 -19.73 0.57
N GLU A 131 0.25 -19.49 0.88
CA GLU A 131 -0.88 -19.82 0.01
C GLU A 131 -0.81 -19.07 -1.32
N HIS A 132 -0.48 -17.79 -1.27
CA HIS A 132 -0.26 -16.98 -2.47
C HIS A 132 0.91 -17.51 -3.29
N LEU A 133 2.04 -17.79 -2.65
CA LEU A 133 3.26 -18.24 -3.33
C LEU A 133 3.13 -19.66 -3.93
N ARG A 134 2.23 -20.49 -3.42
CA ARG A 134 1.90 -21.78 -4.04
C ARG A 134 1.16 -21.62 -5.36
N THR A 135 0.25 -20.64 -5.45
CA THR A 135 -0.53 -20.37 -6.67
C THR A 135 0.19 -19.47 -7.65
N HIS A 136 1.14 -18.65 -7.16
CA HIS A 136 1.95 -17.71 -7.94
C HIS A 136 3.44 -17.90 -7.64
N PRO A 137 4.04 -19.02 -8.10
CA PRO A 137 5.44 -19.33 -7.79
C PRO A 137 6.43 -18.31 -8.37
N GLU A 138 6.05 -17.54 -9.38
CA GLU A 138 6.83 -16.44 -9.94
C GLU A 138 7.07 -15.29 -8.95
N HIS A 139 6.26 -15.19 -7.90
CA HIS A 139 6.40 -14.17 -6.86
C HIS A 139 7.36 -14.57 -5.72
N VAL A 140 7.83 -15.82 -5.69
CA VAL A 140 8.77 -16.27 -4.65
C VAL A 140 10.08 -15.46 -4.72
N GLY A 141 10.39 -14.74 -3.63
CA GLY A 141 11.60 -13.93 -3.53
C GLY A 141 11.62 -12.69 -4.45
N THR A 142 10.52 -12.40 -5.15
CA THR A 142 10.42 -11.27 -6.06
C THR A 142 10.02 -10.00 -5.31
N VAL A 143 10.87 -8.97 -5.39
CA VAL A 143 10.58 -7.63 -4.89
C VAL A 143 10.24 -6.72 -6.06
N LEU A 144 9.01 -6.22 -6.08
CA LEU A 144 8.57 -5.21 -7.04
C LEU A 144 8.98 -3.82 -6.55
N THR A 145 9.34 -2.95 -7.47
CA THR A 145 9.69 -1.57 -7.17
C THR A 145 8.91 -0.61 -8.04
N LEU A 146 8.51 0.51 -7.45
CA LEU A 146 7.82 1.59 -8.12
C LEU A 146 8.40 2.93 -7.67
N GLU A 147 8.65 3.82 -8.61
CA GLU A 147 8.91 5.22 -8.34
C GLU A 147 7.74 6.05 -8.88
N ILE A 148 7.15 6.90 -8.04
CA ILE A 148 5.98 7.70 -8.36
C ILE A 148 6.11 9.09 -7.71
N PRO A 149 5.71 10.19 -8.40
CA PRO A 149 5.65 11.49 -7.75
C PRO A 149 4.78 11.48 -6.50
N VAL A 150 5.29 12.02 -5.40
CA VAL A 150 4.57 12.06 -4.10
C VAL A 150 3.20 12.71 -4.25
N GLY A 151 3.11 13.80 -5.04
CA GLY A 151 1.84 14.50 -5.29
C GLY A 151 0.82 13.65 -6.04
N GLU A 152 1.26 12.82 -6.97
CA GLU A 152 0.40 11.88 -7.70
C GLU A 152 -0.15 10.79 -6.78
N LEU A 153 0.73 10.14 -6.01
CA LEU A 153 0.32 9.12 -5.04
C LEU A 153 -0.64 9.69 -3.99
N ALA A 154 -0.30 10.84 -3.40
CA ALA A 154 -1.16 11.49 -2.42
C ALA A 154 -2.53 11.84 -3.01
N GLY A 155 -2.58 12.35 -4.24
CA GLY A 155 -3.84 12.66 -4.94
C GLY A 155 -4.74 11.44 -5.11
N VAL A 156 -4.21 10.31 -5.51
CA VAL A 156 -4.97 9.05 -5.63
C VAL A 156 -5.54 8.62 -4.27
N LEU A 157 -4.75 8.71 -3.20
CA LEU A 157 -5.20 8.35 -1.85
C LEU A 157 -6.25 9.33 -1.29
N GLU A 158 -6.11 10.62 -1.59
CA GLU A 158 -7.10 11.65 -1.21
C GLU A 158 -8.44 11.44 -1.92
N ASP A 159 -8.43 11.14 -3.22
CA ASP A 159 -9.63 10.84 -3.99
C ASP A 159 -10.32 9.56 -3.48
N LEU A 160 -9.54 8.53 -3.18
CA LEU A 160 -10.05 7.30 -2.57
C LEU A 160 -10.71 7.58 -1.21
N ALA A 161 -10.03 8.29 -0.32
CA ALA A 161 -10.59 8.65 0.99
C ALA A 161 -11.88 9.46 0.86
N ALA A 162 -11.94 10.42 -0.08
CA ALA A 162 -13.11 11.26 -0.32
C ALA A 162 -14.33 10.46 -0.82
N VAL A 163 -14.13 9.42 -1.63
CA VAL A 163 -15.22 8.54 -2.07
C VAL A 163 -15.73 7.70 -0.90
N LEU A 164 -14.83 7.14 -0.10
CA LEU A 164 -15.21 6.33 1.06
C LEU A 164 -15.92 7.15 2.14
N ASP A 165 -15.55 8.43 2.32
CA ASP A 165 -16.20 9.33 3.28
C ASP A 165 -17.64 9.72 2.86
N ARG A 166 -17.86 9.98 1.57
CA ARG A 166 -19.17 10.40 1.06
C ARG A 166 -20.25 9.34 1.22
N GLU A 167 -19.87 8.09 1.19
CA GLU A 167 -20.79 6.95 1.24
C GLU A 167 -21.09 6.46 2.66
N ASP A 168 -20.32 6.94 3.65
CA ASP A 168 -20.55 6.65 5.08
C ASP A 168 -21.57 7.63 5.72
N LEU A 169 -21.98 8.66 4.98
CA LEU A 169 -23.04 9.55 5.45
C LEU A 169 -24.40 8.80 5.32
N PRO A 170 -25.14 8.58 6.43
CA PRO A 170 -26.48 8.03 6.34
C PRO A 170 -27.28 8.91 5.39
N ALA A 171 -28.00 8.28 4.45
CA ALA A 171 -28.94 8.99 3.61
C ALA A 171 -29.87 9.78 4.53
N VAL A 172 -29.77 11.11 4.48
CA VAL A 172 -30.67 12.00 5.24
C VAL A 172 -32.04 11.77 4.65
N SER A 173 -32.89 11.08 5.41
CA SER A 173 -34.28 10.79 5.08
C SER A 173 -35.10 12.06 5.21
#